data_c1e89bb5d3054048ce30b9e3ad8983df
#
_entry.id   c1e89bb5d3054048ce30b9e3ad8983df
#
_cell.length_a   1.000
_cell.length_b   1.000
_cell.length_c   1.000
_cell.angle_alpha   90.00
_cell.angle_beta   90.00
_cell.angle_gamma   90.00
#
_symmetry.space_group_name_H-M   'P 1'
#
loop_
_entity.id
_entity.type
_entity.pdbx_description
1 polymer ?
#
loop_
_entity_poly.entity_id
_entity_poly.type
_entity_poly.pdbx_seq_one_letter_code
_entity_poly.pdbx_strand_id
1 'polypeptide(L)'
;MNINDTKKLFVLDTNVLMHDPAALFHFQEHNIFIPMVVLEELDHAKKGLSELSRNVRQVSRFIDDLLHGTNQQDINKGLPLSQLQSSGQKEGALDGRLFFQTQHLDAALPASMPGNLADNSILSIVLALTKKYPDTSVILVSKDINMRIKAAALELTAEDYHTDQTLDDIDLLYRGAEALPANFWDTHGNKMESWQDSGTTFYKLSGPLVADWHPNQYLYIEDNSDFEAIVRTIDDGIATLELAKNYRTGHLSAWGIHAKNREQNFAFNVLMDPEIDFVTLLGTAGTGKTLLA
;
A
#
# COMPACT_ATOMS: atom_id res chain seq x y z
N MET A 1 -4.97 -28.41 -20.31
CA MET A 1 -5.28 -27.76 -19.06
C MET A 1 -6.61 -28.34 -18.59
N ASN A 2 -6.67 -29.11 -17.50
CA ASN A 2 -7.91 -29.57 -16.90
C ASN A 2 -8.27 -28.61 -15.77
N ILE A 3 -9.22 -27.73 -16.04
CA ILE A 3 -9.72 -26.77 -15.04
C ILE A 3 -11.02 -27.38 -14.50
N ASN A 4 -11.10 -27.60 -13.19
CA ASN A 4 -12.35 -28.04 -12.54
C ASN A 4 -13.36 -26.91 -12.60
N ASP A 5 -14.60 -27.19 -12.97
CA ASP A 5 -15.70 -26.23 -13.19
C ASP A 5 -16.04 -25.34 -11.97
N THR A 6 -15.54 -25.68 -10.78
CA THR A 6 -15.80 -24.92 -9.56
C THR A 6 -14.69 -23.93 -9.18
N LYS A 7 -13.53 -23.98 -9.86
CA LYS A 7 -12.38 -23.13 -9.56
C LYS A 7 -12.30 -21.96 -10.51
N LYS A 8 -12.08 -20.75 -9.96
CA LYS A 8 -11.76 -19.57 -10.75
C LYS A 8 -10.35 -19.69 -11.34
N LEU A 9 -10.11 -19.01 -12.46
CA LEU A 9 -8.80 -18.86 -13.07
C LEU A 9 -8.39 -17.40 -13.02
N PHE A 10 -7.43 -17.09 -12.17
CA PHE A 10 -6.87 -15.74 -12.05
C PHE A 10 -5.68 -15.57 -12.99
N VAL A 11 -5.76 -14.61 -13.88
CA VAL A 11 -4.65 -14.21 -14.75
C VAL A 11 -3.94 -13.03 -14.10
N LEU A 12 -2.69 -13.21 -13.70
CA LEU A 12 -1.96 -12.17 -12.98
C LEU A 12 -1.21 -11.27 -13.95
N ASP A 13 -1.36 -9.97 -13.72
CA ASP A 13 -0.55 -8.94 -14.34
C ASP A 13 0.81 -8.82 -13.65
N THR A 14 1.81 -8.32 -14.34
CA THR A 14 3.19 -8.17 -13.89
C THR A 14 3.29 -7.31 -12.63
N ASN A 15 2.51 -6.23 -12.56
CA ASN A 15 2.54 -5.31 -11.42
C ASN A 15 2.11 -5.98 -10.10
N VAL A 16 1.22 -6.97 -10.13
CA VAL A 16 0.82 -7.73 -8.93
C VAL A 16 2.03 -8.44 -8.32
N LEU A 17 2.78 -9.18 -9.15
CA LEU A 17 3.95 -9.96 -8.73
C LEU A 17 5.15 -9.08 -8.37
N MET A 18 5.26 -7.90 -8.97
CA MET A 18 6.30 -6.93 -8.65
C MET A 18 6.08 -6.28 -7.28
N HIS A 19 4.82 -6.05 -6.91
CA HIS A 19 4.47 -5.46 -5.62
C HIS A 19 4.42 -6.46 -4.48
N ASP A 20 3.85 -7.65 -4.75
CA ASP A 20 3.73 -8.68 -3.73
C ASP A 20 4.23 -10.04 -4.26
N PRO A 21 5.45 -10.47 -3.89
CA PRO A 21 5.94 -11.78 -4.28
C PRO A 21 5.15 -12.94 -3.65
N ALA A 22 4.41 -12.69 -2.57
CA ALA A 22 3.56 -13.69 -1.92
C ALA A 22 2.17 -13.80 -2.57
N ALA A 23 1.87 -13.00 -3.59
CA ALA A 23 0.59 -13.03 -4.30
C ALA A 23 0.17 -14.43 -4.74
N LEU A 24 1.13 -15.27 -5.14
CA LEU A 24 0.88 -16.64 -5.55
C LEU A 24 0.18 -17.49 -4.48
N PHE A 25 0.30 -17.12 -3.18
CA PHE A 25 -0.29 -17.85 -2.06
C PHE A 25 -1.68 -17.35 -1.65
N HIS A 26 -2.13 -16.22 -2.18
CA HIS A 26 -3.37 -15.58 -1.75
C HIS A 26 -4.63 -16.08 -2.47
N PHE A 27 -4.45 -16.88 -3.53
CA PHE A 27 -5.57 -17.39 -4.33
C PHE A 27 -6.11 -18.76 -3.86
N GLN A 28 -5.55 -19.31 -2.78
CA GLN A 28 -6.04 -20.50 -2.06
C GLN A 28 -6.35 -21.70 -2.97
N GLU A 29 -7.64 -22.09 -3.08
CA GLU A 29 -8.09 -23.22 -3.88
C GLU A 29 -8.16 -22.91 -5.38
N HIS A 30 -8.02 -21.65 -5.77
CA HIS A 30 -8.21 -21.22 -7.15
C HIS A 30 -6.92 -21.38 -8.00
N ASN A 31 -7.10 -21.38 -9.29
CA ASN A 31 -6.00 -21.54 -10.23
C ASN A 31 -5.42 -20.18 -10.65
N ILE A 32 -4.11 -20.15 -10.85
CA ILE A 32 -3.37 -19.00 -11.32
C ILE A 32 -2.84 -19.27 -12.73
N PHE A 33 -2.92 -18.30 -13.60
CA PHE A 33 -2.32 -18.33 -14.92
C PHE A 33 -1.36 -17.17 -15.09
N ILE A 34 -0.11 -17.47 -15.45
CA ILE A 34 0.91 -16.47 -15.75
C ILE A 34 1.15 -16.45 -17.26
N PRO A 35 0.81 -15.36 -17.96
CA PRO A 35 1.19 -15.13 -19.36
C PRO A 35 2.70 -15.12 -19.54
N MET A 36 3.18 -15.53 -20.73
CA MET A 36 4.62 -15.51 -21.00
C MET A 36 5.18 -14.10 -20.99
N VAL A 37 4.45 -13.11 -21.47
CA VAL A 37 4.84 -11.70 -21.45
C VAL A 37 5.09 -11.19 -20.02
N VAL A 38 4.35 -11.69 -19.02
CA VAL A 38 4.58 -11.35 -17.61
C VAL A 38 5.96 -11.87 -17.16
N LEU A 39 6.34 -13.07 -17.53
CA LEU A 39 7.66 -13.62 -17.20
C LEU A 39 8.79 -12.82 -17.86
N GLU A 40 8.58 -12.36 -19.09
CA GLU A 40 9.55 -11.51 -19.81
C GLU A 40 9.71 -10.15 -19.11
N GLU A 41 8.62 -9.52 -18.70
CA GLU A 41 8.66 -8.26 -17.96
C GLU A 41 9.33 -8.41 -16.58
N LEU A 42 9.02 -9.49 -15.86
CA LEU A 42 9.71 -9.82 -14.61
C LEU A 42 11.22 -9.98 -14.84
N ASP A 43 11.64 -10.64 -15.93
CA ASP A 43 13.07 -10.80 -16.22
C ASP A 43 13.77 -9.46 -16.47
N HIS A 44 13.14 -8.56 -17.19
CA HIS A 44 13.66 -7.20 -17.39
C HIS A 44 13.78 -6.40 -16.07
N ALA A 45 12.84 -6.59 -15.14
CA ALA A 45 12.80 -5.87 -13.87
C ALA A 45 13.72 -6.45 -12.77
N LYS A 46 14.37 -7.59 -12.99
CA LYS A 46 15.31 -8.21 -12.02
C LYS A 46 16.54 -7.36 -11.72
N LYS A 47 16.89 -6.43 -12.61
CA LYS A 47 18.12 -5.64 -12.51
C LYS A 47 17.96 -4.49 -11.52
N GLY A 48 18.92 -4.34 -10.59
CA GLY A 48 18.98 -3.24 -9.64
C GLY A 48 18.86 -3.66 -8.17
N LEU A 49 18.88 -2.66 -7.30
CA LEU A 49 18.83 -2.82 -5.84
C LEU A 49 17.51 -2.34 -5.23
N SER A 50 16.55 -1.94 -6.07
CA SER A 50 15.23 -1.48 -5.63
C SER A 50 14.46 -2.61 -4.93
N GLU A 51 13.48 -2.26 -4.13
CA GLU A 51 12.55 -3.19 -3.51
C GLU A 51 11.84 -4.04 -4.57
N LEU A 52 11.36 -3.40 -5.63
CA LEU A 52 10.74 -4.03 -6.78
C LEU A 52 11.63 -5.13 -7.40
N SER A 53 12.92 -4.84 -7.62
CA SER A 53 13.85 -5.85 -8.14
C SER A 53 14.09 -7.00 -7.16
N ARG A 54 13.99 -6.76 -5.84
CA ARG A 54 14.05 -7.83 -4.82
C ARG A 54 12.82 -8.72 -4.87
N ASN A 55 11.64 -8.12 -4.96
CA ASN A 55 10.37 -8.84 -5.08
C ASN A 55 10.35 -9.73 -6.33
N VAL A 56 10.75 -9.20 -7.47
CA VAL A 56 10.86 -9.96 -8.73
C VAL A 56 11.80 -11.15 -8.60
N ARG A 57 12.96 -11.00 -7.94
CA ARG A 57 13.85 -12.12 -7.69
C ARG A 57 13.24 -13.19 -6.78
N GLN A 58 12.42 -12.76 -5.81
CA GLN A 58 11.72 -13.68 -4.90
C GLN A 58 10.63 -14.47 -5.63
N VAL A 59 9.79 -13.80 -6.43
CA VAL A 59 8.81 -14.47 -7.31
C VAL A 59 9.50 -15.49 -8.21
N SER A 60 10.62 -15.10 -8.83
CA SER A 60 11.35 -16.01 -9.71
C SER A 60 11.88 -17.25 -9.00
N ARG A 61 12.30 -17.12 -7.73
CA ARG A 61 12.70 -18.27 -6.89
C ARG A 61 11.52 -19.18 -6.59
N PHE A 62 10.37 -18.62 -6.21
CA PHE A 62 9.16 -19.42 -5.96
C PHE A 62 8.74 -20.22 -7.20
N ILE A 63 8.82 -19.60 -8.38
CA ILE A 63 8.51 -20.29 -9.64
C ILE A 63 9.55 -21.38 -9.93
N ASP A 64 10.82 -21.11 -9.72
CA ASP A 64 11.91 -22.08 -9.91
C ASP A 64 11.78 -23.28 -8.96
N ASP A 65 11.46 -23.04 -7.70
CA ASP A 65 11.20 -24.07 -6.71
C ASP A 65 10.03 -24.99 -7.11
N LEU A 66 8.94 -24.41 -7.68
CA LEU A 66 7.81 -25.18 -8.22
C LEU A 66 8.18 -26.01 -9.44
N LEU A 67 9.11 -25.53 -10.25
CA LEU A 67 9.58 -26.22 -11.46
C LEU A 67 10.61 -27.31 -11.14
N HIS A 68 11.21 -27.29 -9.96
CA HIS A 68 12.25 -28.21 -9.61
C HIS A 68 11.76 -29.67 -9.58
N GLY A 69 12.35 -30.51 -10.40
CA GLY A 69 11.98 -31.92 -10.51
C GLY A 69 10.71 -32.22 -11.32
N THR A 70 10.10 -31.21 -11.95
CA THR A 70 8.90 -31.37 -12.78
C THR A 70 9.26 -31.66 -14.24
N ASN A 71 8.37 -32.35 -14.94
CA ASN A 71 8.49 -32.58 -16.38
C ASN A 71 7.44 -31.75 -17.15
N GLN A 72 7.56 -31.74 -18.49
CA GLN A 72 6.67 -30.94 -19.35
C GLN A 72 5.18 -31.34 -19.20
N GLN A 73 4.89 -32.59 -18.87
CA GLN A 73 3.50 -33.05 -18.66
C GLN A 73 2.94 -32.46 -17.37
N ASP A 74 3.73 -32.32 -16.33
CA ASP A 74 3.34 -31.73 -15.05
C ASP A 74 3.08 -30.24 -15.22
N ILE A 75 3.91 -29.52 -15.95
CA ILE A 75 3.72 -28.10 -16.30
C ILE A 75 2.39 -27.89 -17.01
N ASN A 76 2.07 -28.76 -17.99
CA ASN A 76 0.80 -28.68 -18.72
C ASN A 76 -0.45 -28.99 -17.87
N LYS A 77 -0.30 -29.79 -16.81
CA LYS A 77 -1.38 -30.08 -15.83
C LYS A 77 -1.52 -29.01 -14.76
N GLY A 78 -0.60 -28.06 -14.71
CA GLY A 78 -0.47 -27.04 -13.68
C GLY A 78 0.29 -27.53 -12.44
N LEU A 79 1.14 -26.70 -11.91
CA LEU A 79 1.98 -26.99 -10.75
C LEU A 79 1.18 -26.72 -9.46
N PRO A 80 1.12 -27.67 -8.52
CA PRO A 80 0.37 -27.47 -7.28
C PRO A 80 1.04 -26.43 -6.39
N LEU A 81 0.31 -25.38 -6.02
CA LEU A 81 0.81 -24.31 -5.15
C LEU A 81 1.13 -24.80 -3.73
N SER A 82 0.54 -25.91 -3.30
CA SER A 82 0.84 -26.54 -2.02
C SER A 82 2.30 -26.96 -1.83
N GLN A 83 3.06 -27.13 -2.91
CA GLN A 83 4.50 -27.45 -2.83
C GLN A 83 5.35 -26.31 -2.30
N LEU A 84 4.87 -25.07 -2.34
CA LEU A 84 5.57 -23.89 -1.80
C LEU A 84 5.33 -23.70 -0.29
N GLN A 85 4.42 -24.47 0.33
CA GLN A 85 4.17 -24.36 1.76
C GLN A 85 5.32 -24.99 2.54
N SER A 86 6.02 -24.19 3.32
CA SER A 86 6.98 -24.66 4.31
C SER A 86 6.25 -25.49 5.39
N SER A 87 6.90 -26.54 5.89
CA SER A 87 6.40 -27.57 6.83
C SER A 87 5.86 -27.07 8.19
N GLY A 88 5.30 -25.88 8.27
CA GLY A 88 4.78 -25.25 9.50
C GLY A 88 3.47 -24.50 9.34
N GLN A 89 2.92 -24.36 8.14
CA GLN A 89 1.61 -23.73 7.93
C GLN A 89 0.52 -24.80 7.83
N LYS A 90 -0.63 -24.50 8.44
CA LYS A 90 -1.77 -25.41 8.63
C LYS A 90 -2.14 -26.15 7.34
N GLU A 91 -2.24 -27.47 7.44
CA GLU A 91 -2.88 -28.33 6.44
C GLU A 91 -4.24 -27.74 6.03
N GLY A 92 -4.47 -27.55 4.72
CA GLY A 92 -5.83 -27.46 4.21
C GLY A 92 -6.16 -26.34 3.22
N ALA A 93 -5.24 -25.44 2.85
CA ALA A 93 -5.68 -24.22 2.16
C ALA A 93 -5.27 -24.06 0.70
N LEU A 94 -4.20 -24.67 0.19
CA LEU A 94 -3.74 -24.43 -1.18
C LEU A 94 -3.92 -25.64 -2.11
N ASP A 95 -5.14 -25.83 -2.61
CA ASP A 95 -5.43 -26.82 -3.68
C ASP A 95 -5.38 -26.17 -5.09
N GLY A 96 -5.00 -24.90 -5.19
CA GLY A 96 -4.82 -24.16 -6.42
C GLY A 96 -3.61 -24.64 -7.22
N ARG A 97 -3.62 -24.38 -8.53
CA ARG A 97 -2.54 -24.74 -9.44
C ARG A 97 -2.05 -23.53 -10.21
N LEU A 98 -0.74 -23.49 -10.43
CA LEU A 98 -0.09 -22.50 -11.27
C LEU A 98 0.04 -23.03 -12.69
N PHE A 99 -0.46 -22.30 -13.64
CA PHE A 99 -0.35 -22.56 -15.07
C PHE A 99 0.47 -21.50 -15.75
N PHE A 100 1.25 -21.91 -16.75
CA PHE A 100 1.96 -21.00 -17.64
C PHE A 100 1.37 -21.08 -19.05
N GLN A 101 1.60 -20.03 -19.82
CA GLN A 101 1.29 -20.02 -21.23
C GLN A 101 2.27 -20.93 -21.98
N THR A 102 1.89 -22.18 -22.22
CA THR A 102 2.69 -23.15 -22.98
C THR A 102 2.28 -23.27 -24.45
N GLN A 103 1.21 -22.62 -24.85
CA GLN A 103 0.66 -22.62 -26.21
C GLN A 103 0.37 -21.20 -26.65
N HIS A 104 0.31 -21.00 -27.95
CA HIS A 104 -0.14 -19.75 -28.51
C HIS A 104 -1.61 -19.52 -28.13
N LEU A 105 -1.87 -18.50 -27.34
CA LEU A 105 -3.19 -18.04 -26.94
C LEU A 105 -3.29 -16.59 -27.38
N ASP A 106 -4.10 -16.35 -28.39
CA ASP A 106 -4.31 -15.03 -28.95
C ASP A 106 -5.78 -14.88 -29.36
N ALA A 107 -6.38 -13.75 -29.03
CA ALA A 107 -7.70 -13.36 -29.50
C ALA A 107 -7.60 -11.93 -30.05
N ALA A 108 -8.17 -11.72 -31.21
CA ALA A 108 -8.15 -10.41 -31.84
C ALA A 108 -8.80 -9.36 -30.93
N LEU A 109 -8.02 -8.36 -30.56
CA LEU A 109 -8.48 -7.15 -29.90
C LEU A 109 -8.97 -6.13 -30.93
N PRO A 110 -9.88 -5.19 -30.55
CA PRO A 110 -10.29 -4.11 -31.43
C PRO A 110 -9.08 -3.32 -31.93
N ALA A 111 -9.04 -3.05 -33.24
CA ALA A 111 -7.94 -2.30 -33.89
C ALA A 111 -7.78 -0.85 -33.34
N SER A 112 -8.82 -0.34 -32.67
CA SER A 112 -8.83 0.97 -32.01
C SER A 112 -8.17 0.97 -30.62
N MET A 113 -7.61 -0.15 -30.17
CA MET A 113 -7.02 -0.26 -28.83
C MET A 113 -5.53 0.13 -28.88
N PRO A 114 -5.20 1.43 -28.70
CA PRO A 114 -3.82 1.89 -28.62
C PRO A 114 -3.24 1.49 -27.25
N GLY A 115 -1.95 1.28 -27.15
CA GLY A 115 -1.31 1.14 -25.87
C GLY A 115 -0.10 0.23 -25.86
N ASN A 116 0.34 -0.09 -24.64
CA ASN A 116 1.47 -0.97 -24.41
C ASN A 116 1.21 -2.36 -25.03
N LEU A 117 2.18 -2.86 -25.77
CA LEU A 117 2.08 -4.19 -26.39
C LEU A 117 1.93 -5.29 -25.34
N ALA A 118 2.55 -5.15 -24.17
CA ALA A 118 2.45 -6.12 -23.08
C ALA A 118 1.03 -6.16 -22.50
N ASP A 119 0.42 -5.01 -22.16
CA ASP A 119 -0.97 -4.93 -21.68
C ASP A 119 -1.93 -5.58 -22.67
N ASN A 120 -1.80 -5.23 -23.94
CA ASN A 120 -2.65 -5.78 -25.00
C ASN A 120 -2.47 -7.29 -25.14
N SER A 121 -1.25 -7.79 -24.97
CA SER A 121 -0.97 -9.24 -25.00
C SER A 121 -1.67 -9.95 -23.83
N ILE A 122 -1.62 -9.39 -22.62
CA ILE A 122 -2.32 -9.96 -21.47
C ILE A 122 -3.83 -9.97 -21.70
N LEU A 123 -4.41 -8.85 -22.18
CA LEU A 123 -5.85 -8.76 -22.47
C LEU A 123 -6.29 -9.75 -23.56
N SER A 124 -5.49 -9.91 -24.62
CA SER A 124 -5.70 -10.90 -25.68
C SER A 124 -5.73 -12.33 -25.13
N ILE A 125 -4.82 -12.65 -24.21
CA ILE A 125 -4.75 -13.95 -23.53
C ILE A 125 -5.97 -14.17 -22.64
N VAL A 126 -6.38 -13.18 -21.84
CA VAL A 126 -7.56 -13.26 -20.99
C VAL A 126 -8.80 -13.52 -21.85
N LEU A 127 -8.97 -12.78 -22.94
CA LEU A 127 -10.08 -12.97 -23.90
C LEU A 127 -10.07 -14.37 -24.53
N ALA A 128 -8.88 -14.88 -24.91
CA ALA A 128 -8.72 -16.22 -25.45
C ALA A 128 -9.07 -17.31 -24.43
N LEU A 129 -8.64 -17.13 -23.17
CA LEU A 129 -8.94 -18.05 -22.07
C LEU A 129 -10.45 -18.06 -21.76
N THR A 130 -11.11 -16.90 -21.70
CA THR A 130 -12.56 -16.78 -21.47
C THR A 130 -13.34 -17.51 -22.57
N LYS A 131 -12.95 -17.35 -23.83
CA LYS A 131 -13.59 -18.09 -24.95
C LYS A 131 -13.33 -19.59 -24.91
N LYS A 132 -12.14 -20.00 -24.48
CA LYS A 132 -11.73 -21.41 -24.44
C LYS A 132 -12.36 -22.17 -23.28
N TYR A 133 -12.65 -21.50 -22.18
CA TYR A 133 -13.19 -22.08 -20.95
C TYR A 133 -14.47 -21.34 -20.51
N PRO A 134 -15.58 -21.47 -21.26
CA PRO A 134 -16.82 -20.70 -21.02
C PRO A 134 -17.45 -20.98 -19.65
N ASP A 135 -17.23 -22.18 -19.09
CA ASP A 135 -17.77 -22.60 -17.80
C ASP A 135 -16.86 -22.21 -16.61
N THR A 136 -15.69 -21.60 -16.88
CA THR A 136 -14.74 -21.17 -15.85
C THR A 136 -14.72 -19.64 -15.75
N SER A 137 -14.87 -19.12 -14.55
CA SER A 137 -14.69 -17.68 -14.30
C SER A 137 -13.21 -17.31 -14.47
N VAL A 138 -12.88 -16.66 -15.59
CA VAL A 138 -11.54 -16.11 -15.87
C VAL A 138 -11.51 -14.66 -15.42
N ILE A 139 -10.57 -14.31 -14.55
CA ILE A 139 -10.47 -13.00 -13.90
C ILE A 139 -9.07 -12.46 -14.09
N LEU A 140 -8.95 -11.28 -14.67
CA LEU A 140 -7.70 -10.53 -14.70
C LEU A 140 -7.48 -9.87 -13.34
N VAL A 141 -6.30 -10.04 -12.75
CA VAL A 141 -5.91 -9.34 -11.53
C VAL A 141 -4.80 -8.36 -11.85
N SER A 142 -5.04 -7.08 -11.62
CA SER A 142 -4.08 -6.01 -11.90
C SER A 142 -4.25 -4.84 -10.92
N LYS A 143 -3.13 -4.27 -10.47
CA LYS A 143 -3.10 -3.01 -9.71
C LYS A 143 -3.28 -1.79 -10.61
N ASP A 144 -3.07 -1.92 -11.92
CA ASP A 144 -3.24 -0.83 -12.87
C ASP A 144 -4.71 -0.59 -13.21
N ILE A 145 -5.23 0.56 -12.78
CA ILE A 145 -6.60 0.97 -13.06
C ILE A 145 -6.89 1.06 -14.56
N ASN A 146 -5.92 1.50 -15.39
CA ASN A 146 -6.11 1.61 -16.83
C ASN A 146 -6.24 0.22 -17.47
N MET A 147 -5.48 -0.75 -16.96
CA MET A 147 -5.58 -2.14 -17.40
C MET A 147 -6.97 -2.70 -17.09
N ARG A 148 -7.51 -2.44 -15.88
CA ARG A 148 -8.86 -2.87 -15.49
C ARG A 148 -9.95 -2.16 -16.31
N ILE A 149 -9.78 -0.87 -16.62
CA ILE A 149 -10.70 -0.12 -17.50
C ILE A 149 -10.70 -0.71 -18.92
N LYS A 150 -9.51 -1.03 -19.48
CA LYS A 150 -9.40 -1.69 -20.79
C LYS A 150 -10.08 -3.08 -20.78
N ALA A 151 -9.89 -3.85 -19.72
CA ALA A 151 -10.54 -5.15 -19.54
C ALA A 151 -12.08 -5.00 -19.52
N ALA A 152 -12.60 -4.06 -18.75
CA ALA A 152 -14.04 -3.78 -18.67
C ALA A 152 -14.61 -3.35 -20.03
N ALA A 153 -13.89 -2.56 -20.82
CA ALA A 153 -14.28 -2.18 -22.18
C ALA A 153 -14.34 -3.36 -23.16
N LEU A 154 -13.65 -4.47 -22.83
CA LEU A 154 -13.67 -5.73 -23.57
C LEU A 154 -14.66 -6.75 -22.98
N GLU A 155 -15.50 -6.34 -22.02
CA GLU A 155 -16.41 -7.22 -21.27
C GLU A 155 -15.69 -8.35 -20.52
N LEU A 156 -14.43 -8.13 -20.15
CA LEU A 156 -13.64 -9.07 -19.36
C LEU A 156 -13.78 -8.73 -17.87
N THR A 157 -13.85 -9.75 -17.04
CA THR A 157 -13.83 -9.59 -15.59
C THR A 157 -12.43 -9.24 -15.13
N ALA A 158 -12.29 -8.13 -14.41
CA ALA A 158 -11.02 -7.71 -13.82
C ALA A 158 -11.22 -7.26 -12.37
N GLU A 159 -10.28 -7.62 -11.52
CA GLU A 159 -10.27 -7.29 -10.09
C GLU A 159 -8.99 -6.55 -9.73
N ASP A 160 -9.08 -5.65 -8.75
CA ASP A 160 -7.91 -5.04 -8.13
C ASP A 160 -7.24 -6.05 -7.20
N TYR A 161 -5.92 -6.01 -7.13
CA TYR A 161 -5.18 -6.80 -6.16
C TYR A 161 -5.07 -6.04 -4.84
N HIS A 162 -5.94 -6.38 -3.91
CA HIS A 162 -5.87 -5.88 -2.54
C HIS A 162 -5.16 -6.90 -1.65
N THR A 163 -4.04 -6.51 -1.09
CA THR A 163 -3.47 -7.18 0.07
C THR A 163 -3.89 -6.40 1.30
N ASP A 164 -4.19 -7.07 2.40
CA ASP A 164 -4.39 -6.43 3.71
C ASP A 164 -3.13 -5.69 4.21
N GLN A 165 -2.08 -5.70 3.42
CA GLN A 165 -0.82 -5.04 3.67
C GLN A 165 -0.65 -3.90 2.67
N THR A 166 -0.61 -2.71 3.20
CA THR A 166 -0.19 -1.45 2.63
C THR A 166 -1.28 -0.61 1.97
N LEU A 167 -1.53 0.50 2.59
CA LEU A 167 -1.93 1.71 1.89
C LEU A 167 -0.84 1.99 0.84
N ASP A 168 -1.17 1.77 -0.43
CA ASP A 168 -0.25 1.97 -1.56
C ASP A 168 0.15 3.43 -1.73
N ASP A 169 -0.57 4.33 -1.08
CA ASP A 169 -0.32 5.77 -1.09
C ASP A 169 -0.08 6.26 0.35
N ILE A 170 1.18 6.57 0.64
CA ILE A 170 1.59 7.18 1.91
C ILE A 170 0.85 8.51 2.15
N ASP A 171 0.42 9.18 1.07
CA ASP A 171 -0.33 10.44 1.17
C ASP A 171 -1.76 10.26 1.68
N LEU A 172 -2.31 9.03 1.63
CA LEU A 172 -3.61 8.69 2.24
C LEU A 172 -3.51 8.37 3.73
N LEU A 173 -2.29 8.19 4.26
CA LEU A 173 -2.11 7.99 5.69
C LEU A 173 -2.41 9.28 6.46
N TYR A 174 -3.04 9.12 7.61
CA TYR A 174 -3.20 10.20 8.56
C TYR A 174 -1.84 10.77 8.93
N ARG A 175 -1.63 12.05 8.63
CA ARG A 175 -0.32 12.71 8.77
C ARG A 175 0.00 13.10 10.22
N GLY A 176 -0.95 12.94 11.13
CA GLY A 176 -0.80 13.36 12.52
C GLY A 176 -0.75 14.89 12.72
N ALA A 177 -0.92 15.67 11.65
CA ALA A 177 -0.87 17.12 11.69
C ALA A 177 -1.85 17.75 10.69
N GLU A 178 -2.46 18.88 11.05
CA GLU A 178 -3.45 19.61 10.25
C GLU A 178 -3.14 21.10 10.25
N ALA A 179 -3.23 21.72 9.07
CA ALA A 179 -3.12 23.15 8.91
C ALA A 179 -4.49 23.81 9.24
N LEU A 180 -4.49 24.70 10.20
CA LEU A 180 -5.66 25.50 10.53
C LEU A 180 -5.82 26.67 9.53
N PRO A 181 -7.05 27.08 9.24
CA PRO A 181 -7.29 28.23 8.38
C PRO A 181 -6.71 29.52 8.98
N ALA A 182 -6.27 30.45 8.13
CA ALA A 182 -5.64 31.69 8.59
C ALA A 182 -6.55 32.55 9.50
N ASN A 183 -7.87 32.44 9.36
CA ASN A 183 -8.85 33.12 10.19
C ASN A 183 -9.32 32.31 11.39
N PHE A 184 -8.56 31.30 11.80
CA PHE A 184 -8.91 30.40 12.91
C PHE A 184 -9.25 31.18 14.19
N TRP A 185 -8.45 32.15 14.54
CA TRP A 185 -8.65 32.95 15.74
C TRP A 185 -9.90 33.81 15.69
N ASP A 186 -10.30 34.30 14.52
CA ASP A 186 -11.52 35.09 14.37
C ASP A 186 -12.77 34.28 14.65
N THR A 187 -12.72 32.98 14.33
CA THR A 187 -13.88 32.08 14.49
C THR A 187 -13.90 31.36 15.83
N HIS A 188 -12.75 31.07 16.44
CA HIS A 188 -12.63 30.24 17.64
C HIS A 188 -12.15 31.03 18.88
N GLY A 189 -11.51 32.18 18.70
CA GLY A 189 -10.87 32.94 19.79
C GLY A 189 -11.84 33.51 20.83
N ASN A 190 -13.08 33.79 20.47
CA ASN A 190 -14.09 34.39 21.38
C ASN A 190 -14.56 33.48 22.52
N LYS A 191 -14.30 32.17 22.42
CA LYS A 191 -14.69 31.16 23.43
C LYS A 191 -13.47 30.34 23.89
N MET A 192 -12.30 30.90 23.74
CA MET A 192 -11.04 30.24 24.09
C MET A 192 -10.65 30.67 25.53
N GLU A 193 -10.30 29.69 26.35
CA GLU A 193 -9.60 29.89 27.59
C GLU A 193 -8.13 29.52 27.42
N SER A 194 -7.24 30.24 28.08
CA SER A 194 -5.82 29.92 28.10
C SER A 194 -5.24 29.97 29.48
N TRP A 195 -4.35 29.07 29.81
CA TRP A 195 -3.59 29.05 31.07
C TRP A 195 -2.18 28.54 30.87
N GLN A 196 -1.36 28.72 31.87
CA GLN A 196 -0.02 28.14 31.90
C GLN A 196 0.11 27.16 33.05
N ASP A 197 0.70 26.02 32.77
CA ASP A 197 1.08 25.03 33.76
C ASP A 197 2.51 24.54 33.46
N SER A 198 3.33 24.55 34.51
CA SER A 198 4.74 24.05 34.44
C SER A 198 5.57 24.63 33.29
N GLY A 199 5.29 25.87 32.89
CA GLY A 199 5.98 26.57 31.80
C GLY A 199 5.45 26.27 30.40
N THR A 200 4.39 25.49 30.30
CA THR A 200 3.70 25.16 29.03
C THR A 200 2.36 25.90 28.96
N THR A 201 2.01 26.39 27.80
CA THR A 201 0.73 27.08 27.56
C THR A 201 -0.29 26.10 27.03
N PHE A 202 -1.46 26.14 27.62
CA PHE A 202 -2.64 25.35 27.22
C PHE A 202 -3.76 26.27 26.74
N TYR A 203 -4.54 25.74 25.80
CA TYR A 203 -5.74 26.37 25.29
C TYR A 203 -6.93 25.41 25.41
N LYS A 204 -8.07 25.92 25.82
CA LYS A 204 -9.33 25.19 25.84
C LYS A 204 -10.31 25.90 24.92
N LEU A 205 -10.83 25.21 23.93
CA LEU A 205 -11.68 25.80 22.91
C LEU A 205 -12.72 24.83 22.38
N SER A 206 -13.80 25.39 21.84
CA SER A 206 -14.86 24.64 21.17
C SER A 206 -15.15 25.28 19.82
N GLY A 207 -15.60 24.47 18.86
CA GLY A 207 -15.97 24.97 17.55
C GLY A 207 -16.17 23.82 16.55
N PRO A 208 -16.60 24.14 15.33
CA PRO A 208 -16.93 23.12 14.33
C PRO A 208 -15.75 22.21 13.95
N LEU A 209 -14.52 22.71 13.97
CA LEU A 209 -13.32 21.94 13.62
C LEU A 209 -12.95 20.90 14.68
N VAL A 210 -13.38 21.09 15.95
CA VAL A 210 -13.03 20.18 17.05
C VAL A 210 -13.59 18.77 16.83
N ALA A 211 -14.68 18.64 16.07
CA ALA A 211 -15.30 17.35 15.79
C ALA A 211 -14.42 16.41 14.96
N ASP A 212 -13.49 16.98 14.15
CA ASP A 212 -12.63 16.24 13.26
C ASP A 212 -11.23 15.99 13.85
N TRP A 213 -10.94 16.54 15.03
CA TRP A 213 -9.64 16.39 15.67
C TRP A 213 -9.52 15.10 16.48
N HIS A 214 -8.29 14.70 16.71
CA HIS A 214 -7.98 13.50 17.50
C HIS A 214 -6.89 13.79 18.55
N PRO A 215 -6.90 13.11 19.71
CA PRO A 215 -5.79 13.18 20.66
C PRO A 215 -4.46 12.86 19.99
N ASN A 216 -3.42 13.61 20.37
CA ASN A 216 -2.07 13.58 19.81
C ASN A 216 -1.93 14.09 18.35
N GLN A 217 -2.98 14.69 17.80
CA GLN A 217 -2.91 15.43 16.54
C GLN A 217 -2.24 16.77 16.73
N TYR A 218 -1.36 17.16 15.80
CA TYR A 218 -0.78 18.50 15.76
C TYR A 218 -1.63 19.46 14.92
N LEU A 219 -1.75 20.69 15.42
CA LEU A 219 -2.45 21.79 14.75
C LEU A 219 -1.48 22.93 14.58
N TYR A 220 -1.46 23.55 13.39
CA TYR A 220 -0.58 24.66 13.10
C TYR A 220 -1.24 25.65 12.14
N ILE A 221 -0.74 26.89 12.13
CA ILE A 221 -1.13 27.91 11.15
C ILE A 221 0.06 28.13 10.21
N GLU A 222 -0.14 28.02 8.89
CA GLU A 222 0.98 28.01 7.92
C GLU A 222 1.83 29.28 7.97
N ASP A 223 1.19 30.44 8.06
CA ASP A 223 1.87 31.75 8.08
C ASP A 223 2.25 32.22 9.48
N ASN A 224 1.99 31.42 10.49
CA ASN A 224 2.32 31.75 11.89
C ASN A 224 3.14 30.62 12.51
N SER A 225 4.47 30.78 12.49
CA SER A 225 5.40 29.83 13.10
C SER A 225 5.31 29.71 14.62
N ASP A 226 4.59 30.62 15.27
CA ASP A 226 4.49 30.68 16.73
C ASP A 226 3.31 29.87 17.26
N PHE A 227 2.39 29.43 16.39
CA PHE A 227 1.30 28.56 16.79
C PHE A 227 1.46 27.17 16.21
N GLU A 228 1.97 26.28 17.02
CA GLU A 228 2.03 24.83 16.84
C GLU A 228 1.56 24.20 18.15
N ALA A 229 0.49 23.43 18.12
CA ALA A 229 -0.11 22.83 19.30
C ALA A 229 -0.46 21.36 19.08
N ILE A 230 -0.46 20.59 20.17
CA ILE A 230 -0.93 19.20 20.16
C ILE A 230 -2.31 19.13 20.86
N VAL A 231 -3.23 18.37 20.30
CA VAL A 231 -4.51 18.06 20.91
C VAL A 231 -4.28 17.03 22.01
N ARG A 232 -4.59 17.38 23.27
CA ARG A 232 -4.43 16.48 24.41
C ARG A 232 -5.71 15.70 24.70
N THR A 233 -6.81 16.40 24.83
CA THR A 233 -8.11 15.77 25.11
C THR A 233 -9.20 16.42 24.27
N ILE A 234 -10.27 15.66 24.03
CA ILE A 234 -11.51 16.15 23.45
C ILE A 234 -12.64 15.57 24.28
N ASP A 235 -13.34 16.44 25.01
CA ASP A 235 -14.47 16.08 25.89
C ASP A 235 -15.70 16.94 25.56
N ASP A 236 -16.81 16.34 25.22
CA ASP A 236 -18.08 17.02 24.89
C ASP A 236 -17.94 18.17 23.87
N GLY A 237 -17.10 17.96 22.80
CA GLY A 237 -16.88 18.96 21.76
C GLY A 237 -16.00 20.13 22.20
N ILE A 238 -15.26 19.99 23.29
CA ILE A 238 -14.25 20.92 23.78
C ILE A 238 -12.89 20.26 23.69
N ALA A 239 -11.98 20.89 22.97
CA ALA A 239 -10.59 20.43 22.85
C ALA A 239 -9.69 21.17 23.85
N THR A 240 -8.76 20.43 24.46
CA THR A 240 -7.63 20.97 25.19
C THR A 240 -6.38 20.82 24.31
N LEU A 241 -5.75 21.94 23.99
CA LEU A 241 -4.52 22.01 23.21
C LEU A 241 -3.34 22.38 24.11
N GLU A 242 -2.20 21.79 23.88
CA GLU A 242 -0.93 22.14 24.49
C GLU A 242 0.00 22.75 23.45
N LEU A 243 0.57 23.92 23.71
CA LEU A 243 1.52 24.54 22.79
C LEU A 243 2.77 23.68 22.68
N ALA A 244 3.16 23.33 21.46
CA ALA A 244 4.32 22.49 21.19
C ALA A 244 5.63 23.19 21.61
N LYS A 245 6.53 22.44 22.20
CA LYS A 245 7.88 22.91 22.52
C LYS A 245 8.66 23.13 21.22
N ASN A 246 9.47 24.18 21.17
CA ASN A 246 10.24 24.51 19.99
C ASN A 246 11.67 23.93 20.08
N TYR A 247 11.90 22.82 19.39
CA TYR A 247 13.21 22.19 19.26
C TYR A 247 14.03 22.71 18.07
N ARG A 248 13.50 23.65 17.28
CA ARG A 248 14.19 24.24 16.13
C ARG A 248 15.15 25.33 16.53
N THR A 249 14.80 26.06 17.58
CA THR A 249 15.59 27.23 18.06
C THR A 249 15.67 27.23 19.58
N GLY A 250 16.68 27.91 20.10
CA GLY A 250 16.82 28.11 21.53
C GLY A 250 17.59 26.99 22.24
N HIS A 251 17.27 26.77 23.52
CA HIS A 251 18.00 25.86 24.40
C HIS A 251 17.47 24.42 24.42
N LEU A 252 16.38 24.17 23.72
CA LEU A 252 15.81 22.83 23.67
C LEU A 252 16.48 22.04 22.57
N SER A 253 17.04 20.90 22.95
CA SER A 253 17.60 19.91 22.02
C SER A 253 17.45 18.53 22.63
N ALA A 254 17.30 17.50 21.78
CA ALA A 254 17.39 16.12 22.21
C ALA A 254 18.76 15.57 21.84
N TRP A 255 19.60 15.25 22.83
CA TRP A 255 20.97 14.78 22.63
C TRP A 255 21.85 15.73 21.79
N GLY A 256 21.58 17.04 21.83
CA GLY A 256 22.27 18.06 21.02
C GLY A 256 21.76 18.15 19.58
N ILE A 257 20.69 17.42 19.22
CA ILE A 257 20.06 17.49 17.92
C ILE A 257 18.89 18.48 17.96
N HIS A 258 18.81 19.36 16.96
CA HIS A 258 17.74 20.32 16.78
C HIS A 258 16.86 19.92 15.58
N ALA A 259 15.57 20.20 15.67
CA ALA A 259 14.65 20.03 14.55
C ALA A 259 14.98 21.03 13.43
N LYS A 260 14.98 20.60 12.19
CA LYS A 260 15.24 21.44 11.02
C LYS A 260 13.96 22.01 10.38
N ASN A 261 12.83 21.34 10.61
CA ASN A 261 11.52 21.71 10.07
C ASN A 261 10.42 21.42 11.10
N ARG A 262 9.18 21.73 10.73
CA ARG A 262 7.99 21.56 11.58
C ARG A 262 7.74 20.08 11.91
N GLU A 263 7.82 19.22 10.95
CA GLU A 263 7.56 17.80 11.09
C GLU A 263 8.57 17.15 12.06
N GLN A 264 9.83 17.52 11.98
CA GLN A 264 10.84 17.08 12.93
C GLN A 264 10.60 17.67 14.33
N ASN A 265 10.08 18.91 14.42
CA ASN A 265 9.69 19.50 15.71
C ASN A 265 8.54 18.71 16.35
N PHE A 266 7.54 18.33 15.57
CA PHE A 266 6.45 17.49 16.05
C PHE A 266 6.96 16.11 16.49
N ALA A 267 7.83 15.49 15.68
CA ALA A 267 8.43 14.21 16.04
C ALA A 267 9.18 14.28 17.38
N PHE A 268 9.98 15.33 17.64
CA PHE A 268 10.63 15.50 18.94
C PHE A 268 9.65 15.66 20.08
N ASN A 269 8.56 16.41 19.89
CA ASN A 269 7.56 16.58 20.94
C ASN A 269 6.91 15.25 21.34
N VAL A 270 6.55 14.39 20.38
CA VAL A 270 5.94 13.07 20.71
C VAL A 270 6.96 12.06 21.22
N LEU A 271 8.19 12.05 20.70
CA LEU A 271 9.25 11.13 21.16
C LEU A 271 9.76 11.45 22.57
N MET A 272 9.69 12.72 22.99
CA MET A 272 10.12 13.18 24.29
C MET A 272 8.97 13.27 25.30
N ASP A 273 7.77 12.87 24.93
CA ASP A 273 6.59 12.86 25.80
C ASP A 273 6.47 11.52 26.51
N PRO A 274 6.60 11.47 27.85
CA PRO A 274 6.51 10.21 28.60
C PRO A 274 5.11 9.58 28.62
N GLU A 275 4.07 10.32 28.23
CA GLU A 275 2.69 9.82 28.18
C GLU A 275 2.37 9.12 26.85
N ILE A 276 3.31 9.13 25.89
CA ILE A 276 3.13 8.51 24.56
C ILE A 276 3.97 7.24 24.46
N ASP A 277 3.34 6.09 24.51
CA ASP A 277 4.00 4.79 24.52
C ASP A 277 4.47 4.32 23.12
N PHE A 278 3.83 4.81 22.06
CA PHE A 278 4.10 4.35 20.69
C PHE A 278 4.05 5.47 19.67
N VAL A 279 5.12 5.61 18.89
CA VAL A 279 5.26 6.64 17.83
C VAL A 279 5.66 5.97 16.52
N THR A 280 4.96 6.30 15.43
CA THR A 280 5.31 5.89 14.07
C THR A 280 5.83 7.08 13.27
N LEU A 281 7.08 6.99 12.78
CA LEU A 281 7.68 7.99 11.90
C LEU A 281 7.66 7.52 10.44
N LEU A 282 6.81 8.12 9.63
CA LEU A 282 6.71 7.87 8.20
C LEU A 282 7.38 8.99 7.39
N GLY A 283 7.93 8.64 6.25
CA GLY A 283 8.56 9.62 5.35
C GLY A 283 9.55 8.97 4.39
N THR A 284 9.91 9.69 3.33
CA THR A 284 10.87 9.24 2.32
C THR A 284 12.29 9.08 2.87
N ALA A 285 13.17 8.41 2.15
CA ALA A 285 14.57 8.27 2.53
C ALA A 285 15.23 9.66 2.63
N GLY A 286 16.10 9.85 3.64
CA GLY A 286 16.83 11.11 3.83
C GLY A 286 16.09 12.18 4.65
N THR A 287 14.86 11.96 5.12
CA THR A 287 14.10 12.93 5.94
C THR A 287 14.52 12.99 7.41
N GLY A 288 15.51 12.18 7.82
CA GLY A 288 16.09 12.23 9.16
C GLY A 288 15.39 11.34 10.20
N LYS A 289 14.50 10.44 9.82
CA LYS A 289 13.76 9.54 10.76
C LYS A 289 14.68 8.79 11.72
N THR A 290 15.71 8.13 11.19
CA THR A 290 16.69 7.37 12.01
C THR A 290 17.53 8.24 12.92
N LEU A 291 17.68 9.53 12.59
CA LEU A 291 18.39 10.49 13.45
C LEU A 291 17.52 10.93 14.64
N LEU A 292 16.19 10.95 14.45
CA LEU A 292 15.24 11.39 15.48
C LEU A 292 14.88 10.24 16.44
N ALA A 293 14.81 9.01 15.95
CA ALA A 293 14.57 7.80 16.74
C ALA A 293 15.84 7.31 17.45
#